data_1d2b706ce0b173aecae7e89b8b0dad82
#
_entry.id   1d2b706ce0b173aecae7e89b8b0dad82
#
_cell.length_a   1.000
_cell.length_b   1.000
_cell.length_c   1.000
_cell.angle_alpha   90.00
_cell.angle_beta   90.00
_cell.angle_gamma   90.00
#
_symmetry.space_group_name_H-M   'P 1'
#
loop_
_entity.id
_entity.type
_entity.pdbx_description
1 polymer ?
#
loop_
_entity_poly.entity_id
_entity_poly.type
_entity_poly.pdbx_seq_one_letter_code
_entity_poly.pdbx_strand_id
1 'polypeptide(L)'
;ACFMDSLATLNLPGQGYSIRYRNGIFNQYLRDGYQVEKPETWLKYGDVWSIMRPEDEVIVNFGNTSVRALPYDMPIIGYGTNNINTLRLWEAHSVVDLDLGVFNQQDYLHATQDKTLAEDISRVLYPNDSTDEGKKLRLRQQYFFVSASLQDIIKNFKKVHGREFSKIPEFIAIQLNDTHPVIAIPELMRILVDIEGVLWEDAWEIVKKTFSYTNHTILAEALEKWWVGLYQEVVPRIFQITEGIHNQFKNELAALYPNDIDKQNRMQIIQGNMIHMAWLAIYGSHKVNGVAELHTEILKERELRDWYELYPEKFLKKTNGITQRRWLLKSNPQLASYITELIGDAWIKDLSELKKLEQFLDDKNVLDRIWDIKIEKKKELVEYLRETQGIDINPNSIFDVQVKRLHEYKRQLLNIFQVYNLYQQLKQNPSMDFTPTTYIFGAKAAPGYKVAKGIIRLINDIAQIINGDNDVKDKLKVVFVENYRVTVAEKIFPAADISEQISTAGKEASGTGNMKFMLNGALTLGTLDGANVE
;
A
#
# COMPACT_ATOMS: atom_id res chain seq x y z
N ALA A 1 -6.02 0.77 -5.66
CA ALA A 1 -7.36 1.35 -5.86
C ALA A 1 -7.31 2.51 -6.86
N CYS A 2 -6.44 3.54 -6.67
CA CYS A 2 -6.41 4.72 -7.55
C CYS A 2 -6.13 4.37 -9.02
N PHE A 3 -5.15 3.50 -9.30
CA PHE A 3 -4.87 3.05 -10.68
C PHE A 3 -6.07 2.34 -11.33
N MET A 4 -6.74 1.44 -10.58
CA MET A 4 -7.90 0.72 -11.11
C MET A 4 -9.06 1.66 -11.44
N ASP A 5 -9.34 2.62 -10.55
CA ASP A 5 -10.34 3.65 -10.77
C ASP A 5 -10.02 4.52 -12.00
N SER A 6 -8.77 4.94 -12.14
CA SER A 6 -8.34 5.77 -13.27
C SER A 6 -8.32 4.99 -14.60
N LEU A 7 -7.86 3.74 -14.61
CA LEU A 7 -7.94 2.89 -15.81
C LEU A 7 -9.38 2.75 -16.30
N ALA A 8 -10.31 2.43 -15.38
CA ALA A 8 -11.72 2.30 -15.73
C ALA A 8 -12.31 3.63 -16.27
N THR A 9 -11.99 4.75 -15.63
CA THR A 9 -12.47 6.09 -16.04
C THR A 9 -11.92 6.52 -17.40
N LEU A 10 -10.70 6.11 -17.74
CA LEU A 10 -10.04 6.41 -19.02
C LEU A 10 -10.38 5.40 -20.14
N ASN A 11 -11.33 4.49 -19.91
CA ASN A 11 -11.68 3.41 -20.83
C ASN A 11 -10.52 2.48 -21.20
N LEU A 12 -9.56 2.31 -20.29
CA LEU A 12 -8.44 1.40 -20.45
C LEU A 12 -8.76 0.05 -19.80
N PRO A 13 -8.42 -1.07 -20.45
CA PRO A 13 -8.59 -2.39 -19.87
C PRO A 13 -7.63 -2.57 -18.69
N GLY A 14 -8.16 -3.10 -17.59
CA GLY A 14 -7.34 -3.37 -16.41
C GLY A 14 -8.00 -4.40 -15.50
N GLN A 15 -7.20 -5.35 -15.01
CA GLN A 15 -7.63 -6.30 -14.01
C GLN A 15 -6.68 -6.27 -12.83
N GLY A 16 -7.24 -6.12 -11.63
CA GLY A 16 -6.49 -6.21 -10.38
C GLY A 16 -6.61 -7.59 -9.78
N TYR A 17 -5.54 -8.06 -9.13
CA TYR A 17 -5.51 -9.32 -8.39
C TYR A 17 -4.98 -9.09 -6.99
N SER A 18 -5.63 -9.69 -5.98
CA SER A 18 -5.19 -9.64 -4.60
C SER A 18 -5.83 -10.78 -3.79
N ILE A 19 -5.64 -10.76 -2.46
CA ILE A 19 -6.31 -11.68 -1.53
C ILE A 19 -7.57 -11.02 -0.98
N ARG A 20 -8.65 -11.81 -0.86
CA ARG A 20 -9.86 -11.44 -0.11
C ARG A 20 -9.64 -11.71 1.36
N TYR A 21 -8.98 -10.77 2.04
CA TYR A 21 -8.73 -10.93 3.47
C TYR A 21 -10.02 -10.92 4.26
N ARG A 22 -10.24 -11.95 5.07
CA ARG A 22 -11.41 -12.04 5.97
C ARG A 22 -11.39 -10.92 7.02
N ASN A 23 -10.21 -10.55 7.49
CA ASN A 23 -9.97 -9.43 8.39
C ASN A 23 -8.96 -8.48 7.74
N GLY A 24 -9.36 -7.25 7.52
CA GLY A 24 -8.48 -6.18 7.02
C GLY A 24 -7.48 -5.70 8.08
N ILE A 25 -6.95 -4.48 7.91
CA ILE A 25 -6.13 -3.88 8.95
C ILE A 25 -6.98 -3.73 10.21
N PHE A 26 -6.48 -4.21 11.34
CA PHE A 26 -7.16 -4.24 12.64
C PHE A 26 -7.87 -2.93 12.99
N ASN A 27 -8.95 -3.01 13.74
CA ASN A 27 -9.54 -1.87 14.42
C ASN A 27 -8.66 -1.49 15.59
N GLN A 28 -8.29 -0.20 15.66
CA GLN A 28 -7.50 0.37 16.74
C GLN A 28 -8.40 0.96 17.82
N TYR A 29 -8.12 0.62 19.07
CA TYR A 29 -8.69 1.23 20.25
C TYR A 29 -7.56 1.74 21.14
N LEU A 30 -7.84 2.77 21.92
CA LEU A 30 -6.93 3.25 22.95
C LEU A 30 -7.40 2.76 24.33
N ARG A 31 -6.50 2.12 25.08
CA ARG A 31 -6.70 1.81 26.49
C ARG A 31 -5.55 2.43 27.29
N ASP A 32 -5.87 3.35 28.17
CA ASP A 32 -4.86 4.11 28.93
C ASP A 32 -3.79 4.74 28.02
N GLY A 33 -4.22 5.25 26.86
CA GLY A 33 -3.36 5.84 25.84
C GLY A 33 -2.59 4.84 24.96
N TYR A 34 -2.60 3.55 25.26
CA TYR A 34 -1.96 2.51 24.44
C TYR A 34 -2.87 1.98 23.33
N GLN A 35 -2.27 1.69 22.17
CA GLN A 35 -2.95 0.99 21.10
C GLN A 35 -3.30 -0.44 21.48
N VAL A 36 -4.57 -0.79 21.29
CA VAL A 36 -5.11 -2.15 21.40
C VAL A 36 -5.72 -2.52 20.05
N GLU A 37 -5.35 -3.67 19.51
CA GLU A 37 -5.84 -4.17 18.22
C GLU A 37 -7.02 -5.12 18.42
N LYS A 38 -8.07 -4.95 17.61
CA LYS A 38 -9.18 -5.90 17.48
C LYS A 38 -9.38 -6.27 16.02
N PRO A 39 -9.87 -7.49 15.72
CA PRO A 39 -10.16 -7.87 14.35
C PRO A 39 -11.12 -6.88 13.68
N GLU A 40 -10.82 -6.52 12.45
CA GLU A 40 -11.76 -5.81 11.58
C GLU A 40 -12.61 -6.87 10.86
N THR A 41 -13.93 -6.85 11.04
CA THR A 41 -14.85 -7.91 10.61
C THR A 41 -15.81 -7.41 9.54
N TRP A 42 -15.29 -6.85 8.45
CA TRP A 42 -16.08 -6.23 7.39
C TRP A 42 -17.03 -7.21 6.67
N LEU A 43 -16.69 -8.52 6.67
CA LEU A 43 -17.50 -9.58 6.05
C LEU A 43 -18.57 -10.18 6.98
N LYS A 44 -18.71 -9.66 8.21
CA LYS A 44 -19.65 -10.22 9.21
C LYS A 44 -21.09 -10.33 8.70
N TYR A 45 -21.52 -9.41 7.88
CA TYR A 45 -22.89 -9.34 7.34
C TYR A 45 -22.95 -9.59 5.82
N GLY A 46 -21.91 -10.22 5.28
CA GLY A 46 -21.78 -10.48 3.84
C GLY A 46 -21.11 -9.31 3.10
N ASP A 47 -21.00 -9.46 1.79
CA ASP A 47 -20.44 -8.48 0.87
C ASP A 47 -21.31 -8.43 -0.39
N VAL A 48 -21.99 -7.30 -0.58
CA VAL A 48 -22.91 -7.08 -1.72
C VAL A 48 -22.19 -6.60 -2.99
N TRP A 49 -20.89 -6.28 -2.88
CA TRP A 49 -20.13 -5.70 -3.99
C TRP A 49 -19.31 -6.71 -4.77
N SER A 50 -19.00 -7.88 -4.20
CA SER A 50 -18.26 -8.91 -4.90
C SER A 50 -19.12 -10.10 -5.29
N ILE A 51 -18.81 -10.65 -6.46
CA ILE A 51 -19.48 -11.80 -7.05
C ILE A 51 -18.53 -12.99 -6.96
N MET A 52 -18.96 -14.05 -6.26
CA MET A 52 -18.21 -15.31 -6.21
C MET A 52 -18.27 -16.00 -7.56
N ARG A 53 -17.10 -16.53 -8.01
CA ARG A 53 -16.93 -17.22 -9.31
C ARG A 53 -16.41 -18.66 -9.10
N PRO A 54 -17.24 -19.60 -8.68
CA PRO A 54 -16.78 -20.98 -8.43
C PRO A 54 -16.24 -21.66 -9.70
N GLU A 55 -16.71 -21.29 -10.88
CA GLU A 55 -16.28 -21.80 -12.18
C GLU A 55 -14.82 -21.45 -12.53
N ASP A 56 -14.27 -20.47 -11.85
CA ASP A 56 -12.89 -20.00 -12.03
C ASP A 56 -11.98 -20.42 -10.85
N GLU A 57 -12.47 -21.27 -9.95
CA GLU A 57 -11.65 -21.83 -8.87
C GLU A 57 -10.41 -22.54 -9.42
N VAL A 58 -9.28 -22.38 -8.74
CA VAL A 58 -8.01 -23.04 -9.10
C VAL A 58 -7.36 -23.66 -7.85
N ILE A 59 -6.47 -24.62 -8.06
CA ILE A 59 -5.69 -25.25 -7.00
C ILE A 59 -4.29 -24.64 -6.95
N VAL A 60 -3.86 -24.23 -5.76
CA VAL A 60 -2.49 -23.77 -5.48
C VAL A 60 -1.78 -24.83 -4.64
N ASN A 61 -0.62 -25.30 -5.12
CA ASN A 61 0.15 -26.36 -4.49
C ASN A 61 1.37 -25.80 -3.76
N PHE A 62 1.50 -26.11 -2.46
CA PHE A 62 2.62 -25.76 -1.59
C PHE A 62 3.38 -27.04 -1.20
N GLY A 63 4.35 -27.43 -2.00
CA GLY A 63 5.07 -28.67 -1.71
C GLY A 63 4.12 -29.85 -1.46
N ASN A 64 3.89 -30.17 -0.20
CA ASN A 64 3.06 -31.32 0.23
C ASN A 64 1.59 -30.97 0.52
N THR A 65 1.20 -29.70 0.42
CA THR A 65 -0.17 -29.26 0.71
C THR A 65 -0.77 -28.53 -0.46
N SER A 66 -2.09 -28.65 -0.65
CA SER A 66 -2.84 -27.98 -1.70
C SER A 66 -3.98 -27.18 -1.10
N VAL A 67 -4.27 -26.04 -1.70
CA VAL A 67 -5.33 -25.11 -1.27
C VAL A 67 -6.17 -24.72 -2.47
N ARG A 68 -7.48 -24.70 -2.32
CA ARG A 68 -8.41 -24.14 -3.33
C ARG A 68 -8.38 -22.62 -3.23
N ALA A 69 -8.22 -21.96 -4.35
CA ALA A 69 -8.33 -20.51 -4.47
C ALA A 69 -9.67 -20.18 -5.15
N LEU A 70 -10.60 -19.64 -4.38
CA LEU A 70 -11.94 -19.26 -4.84
C LEU A 70 -11.95 -17.76 -5.15
N PRO A 71 -12.23 -17.33 -6.40
CA PRO A 71 -12.22 -15.93 -6.75
C PRO A 71 -13.55 -15.22 -6.47
N TYR A 72 -13.44 -13.96 -6.06
CA TYR A 72 -14.52 -13.00 -5.92
C TYR A 72 -14.21 -11.79 -6.78
N ASP A 73 -15.09 -11.45 -7.72
CA ASP A 73 -14.92 -10.32 -8.62
C ASP A 73 -15.64 -9.08 -8.08
N MET A 74 -14.89 -8.02 -7.83
CA MET A 74 -15.41 -6.70 -7.46
C MET A 74 -15.35 -5.79 -8.68
N PRO A 75 -16.51 -5.23 -9.14
CA PRO A 75 -16.54 -4.33 -10.28
C PRO A 75 -15.89 -2.99 -9.92
N ILE A 76 -15.03 -2.51 -10.81
CA ILE A 76 -14.44 -1.17 -10.75
C ILE A 76 -15.05 -0.33 -11.88
N ILE A 77 -16.02 0.48 -11.51
CA ILE A 77 -16.83 1.26 -12.43
C ILE A 77 -16.11 2.56 -12.80
N GLY A 78 -15.93 2.83 -14.07
CA GLY A 78 -15.35 4.08 -14.55
C GLY A 78 -16.32 5.26 -14.42
N TYR A 79 -15.81 6.42 -14.03
CA TYR A 79 -16.63 7.63 -13.90
C TYR A 79 -17.07 8.18 -15.27
N GLY A 80 -18.37 8.29 -15.46
CA GLY A 80 -18.97 8.80 -16.71
C GLY A 80 -18.57 8.01 -17.96
N THR A 81 -18.38 6.69 -17.82
CA THR A 81 -18.09 5.75 -18.91
C THR A 81 -18.91 4.47 -18.72
N ASN A 82 -18.97 3.63 -19.76
CA ASN A 82 -19.55 2.30 -19.68
C ASN A 82 -18.50 1.21 -19.36
N ASN A 83 -17.25 1.60 -19.09
CA ASN A 83 -16.18 0.66 -18.81
C ASN A 83 -16.24 0.19 -17.34
N ILE A 84 -16.21 -1.11 -17.16
CA ILE A 84 -16.16 -1.76 -15.85
C ILE A 84 -14.96 -2.71 -15.87
N ASN A 85 -13.94 -2.38 -15.09
CA ASN A 85 -12.80 -3.25 -14.85
C ASN A 85 -13.06 -4.18 -13.66
N THR A 86 -12.26 -5.22 -13.50
CA THR A 86 -12.44 -6.21 -12.44
C THR A 86 -11.28 -6.16 -11.45
N LEU A 87 -11.60 -6.17 -10.15
CA LEU A 87 -10.67 -6.52 -9.10
C LEU A 87 -11.02 -7.92 -8.60
N ARG A 88 -10.20 -8.92 -8.97
CA ARG A 88 -10.36 -10.33 -8.55
C ARG A 88 -9.63 -10.57 -7.25
N LEU A 89 -10.36 -10.99 -6.24
CA LEU A 89 -9.87 -11.26 -4.89
C LEU A 89 -9.98 -12.75 -4.59
N TRP A 90 -8.85 -13.36 -4.23
CA TRP A 90 -8.76 -14.80 -3.94
C TRP A 90 -9.00 -15.09 -2.46
N GLU A 91 -9.92 -16.01 -2.17
CA GLU A 91 -10.14 -16.56 -0.84
C GLU A 91 -9.63 -18.00 -0.78
N ALA A 92 -8.88 -18.33 0.27
CA ALA A 92 -8.27 -19.65 0.44
C ALA A 92 -9.23 -20.60 1.16
N HIS A 93 -9.41 -21.79 0.58
CA HIS A 93 -10.22 -22.87 1.13
C HIS A 93 -9.45 -24.18 1.14
N SER A 94 -9.76 -25.04 2.10
CA SER A 94 -9.19 -26.39 2.15
C SER A 94 -9.72 -27.25 1.00
N VAL A 95 -8.90 -28.20 0.54
CA VAL A 95 -9.34 -29.26 -0.36
C VAL A 95 -10.26 -30.24 0.39
N VAL A 96 -9.98 -30.46 1.68
CA VAL A 96 -10.80 -31.30 2.60
C VAL A 96 -11.28 -30.42 3.75
N ASP A 97 -12.57 -30.14 3.82
CA ASP A 97 -13.13 -29.25 4.83
C ASP A 97 -13.27 -29.90 6.22
N LEU A 98 -13.44 -31.21 6.27
CA LEU A 98 -13.63 -31.98 7.50
C LEU A 98 -13.11 -33.39 7.32
N ASP A 99 -12.23 -33.83 8.22
CA ASP A 99 -11.94 -35.25 8.39
C ASP A 99 -13.01 -35.89 9.27
N LEU A 100 -13.99 -36.53 8.62
CA LEU A 100 -15.11 -37.15 9.30
C LEU A 100 -14.67 -38.35 10.19
N GLY A 101 -13.57 -39.03 9.82
CA GLY A 101 -13.01 -40.13 10.63
C GLY A 101 -12.48 -39.63 11.97
N VAL A 102 -11.68 -38.59 11.96
CA VAL A 102 -11.14 -37.95 13.16
C VAL A 102 -12.28 -37.26 13.96
N PHE A 103 -13.24 -36.64 13.30
CA PHE A 103 -14.41 -36.03 13.95
C PHE A 103 -15.21 -37.06 14.75
N ASN A 104 -15.46 -38.25 14.19
CA ASN A 104 -16.17 -39.36 14.86
C ASN A 104 -15.41 -39.97 16.05
N GLN A 105 -14.08 -39.74 16.13
CA GLN A 105 -13.27 -40.06 17.29
C GLN A 105 -13.32 -38.99 18.39
N GLN A 106 -14.15 -37.95 18.22
CA GLN A 106 -14.33 -36.81 19.12
C GLN A 106 -13.10 -35.86 19.20
N ASP A 107 -12.18 -35.95 18.26
CA ASP A 107 -11.07 -35.01 18.10
C ASP A 107 -11.46 -33.91 17.12
N TYR A 108 -12.30 -32.98 17.58
CA TYR A 108 -12.89 -31.92 16.77
C TYR A 108 -11.88 -30.91 16.27
N LEU A 109 -10.78 -30.71 17.00
CA LEU A 109 -9.73 -29.76 16.63
C LEU A 109 -8.93 -30.28 15.45
N HIS A 110 -8.43 -31.49 15.49
CA HIS A 110 -7.67 -32.08 14.38
C HIS A 110 -8.57 -32.36 13.17
N ALA A 111 -9.85 -32.69 13.39
CA ALA A 111 -10.81 -32.90 12.30
C ALA A 111 -10.97 -31.67 11.36
N THR A 112 -10.67 -30.47 11.83
CA THR A 112 -10.76 -29.19 11.05
C THR A 112 -9.42 -28.50 10.87
N GLN A 113 -8.31 -29.17 11.20
CA GLN A 113 -6.97 -28.56 11.16
C GLN A 113 -6.57 -28.11 9.77
N ASP A 114 -6.75 -28.96 8.76
CA ASP A 114 -6.40 -28.63 7.36
C ASP A 114 -7.21 -27.46 6.85
N LYS A 115 -8.51 -27.41 7.21
CA LYS A 115 -9.37 -26.26 6.92
C LYS A 115 -8.81 -24.97 7.53
N THR A 116 -8.44 -25.01 8.80
CA THR A 116 -7.91 -23.84 9.52
C THR A 116 -6.63 -23.34 8.88
N LEU A 117 -5.68 -24.24 8.58
CA LEU A 117 -4.40 -23.90 7.97
C LEU A 117 -4.56 -23.30 6.56
N ALA A 118 -5.50 -23.83 5.77
CA ALA A 118 -5.79 -23.28 4.45
C ALA A 118 -6.42 -21.88 4.54
N GLU A 119 -7.45 -21.72 5.37
CA GLU A 119 -8.15 -20.44 5.55
C GLU A 119 -7.26 -19.35 6.15
N ASP A 120 -6.25 -19.70 6.97
CA ASP A 120 -5.31 -18.73 7.54
C ASP A 120 -4.54 -17.94 6.47
N ILE A 121 -4.36 -18.49 5.27
CA ILE A 121 -3.70 -17.81 4.15
C ILE A 121 -4.44 -16.52 3.77
N SER A 122 -5.78 -16.52 3.80
CA SER A 122 -6.59 -15.34 3.50
C SER A 122 -7.26 -14.72 4.73
N ARG A 123 -6.85 -15.10 5.97
CA ARG A 123 -7.52 -14.65 7.19
C ARG A 123 -7.20 -13.21 7.56
N VAL A 124 -5.93 -12.82 7.60
CA VAL A 124 -5.50 -11.52 8.13
C VAL A 124 -4.52 -10.82 7.20
N LEU A 125 -4.79 -9.55 6.92
CA LEU A 125 -3.88 -8.65 6.20
C LEU A 125 -2.70 -8.25 7.12
N TYR A 126 -1.48 -8.44 6.64
CA TYR A 126 -0.22 -8.17 7.36
C TYR A 126 -0.14 -8.89 8.71
N PRO A 127 -0.09 -10.24 8.72
CA PRO A 127 0.15 -10.99 9.93
C PRO A 127 1.51 -10.63 10.54
N ASN A 128 1.66 -10.85 11.84
CA ASN A 128 2.95 -10.69 12.51
C ASN A 128 3.96 -11.71 11.95
N ASP A 129 5.08 -11.23 11.42
CA ASP A 129 6.15 -12.01 10.79
C ASP A 129 7.47 -11.99 11.59
N SER A 130 7.38 -11.74 12.90
CA SER A 130 8.55 -11.74 13.79
C SER A 130 9.12 -13.14 14.06
N THR A 131 8.37 -14.18 13.74
CA THR A 131 8.76 -15.60 13.88
C THR A 131 8.81 -16.27 12.51
N ASP A 132 9.45 -17.45 12.43
CA ASP A 132 9.52 -18.22 11.19
C ASP A 132 8.14 -18.69 10.73
N GLU A 133 7.23 -19.05 11.63
CA GLU A 133 5.85 -19.40 11.28
C GLU A 133 5.09 -18.21 10.69
N GLY A 134 5.26 -17.02 11.24
CA GLY A 134 4.69 -15.79 10.67
C GLY A 134 5.26 -15.47 9.29
N LYS A 135 6.57 -15.67 9.09
CA LYS A 135 7.23 -15.51 7.78
C LYS A 135 6.73 -16.56 6.76
N LYS A 136 6.56 -17.83 7.18
CA LYS A 136 5.99 -18.88 6.33
C LYS A 136 4.57 -18.52 5.89
N LEU A 137 3.73 -18.04 6.81
CA LEU A 137 2.38 -17.58 6.47
C LEU A 137 2.42 -16.43 5.44
N ARG A 138 3.30 -15.46 5.62
CA ARG A 138 3.47 -14.36 4.67
C ARG A 138 3.90 -14.83 3.28
N LEU A 139 4.85 -15.75 3.21
CA LEU A 139 5.27 -16.34 1.94
C LEU A 139 4.15 -17.14 1.28
N ARG A 140 3.37 -17.91 2.09
CA ARG A 140 2.18 -18.62 1.58
C ARG A 140 1.14 -17.65 1.02
N GLN A 141 0.89 -16.52 1.66
CA GLN A 141 -0.01 -15.48 1.15
C GLN A 141 0.46 -14.95 -0.20
N GLN A 142 1.75 -14.62 -0.33
CA GLN A 142 2.32 -14.12 -1.59
C GLN A 142 2.19 -15.14 -2.72
N TYR A 143 2.60 -16.37 -2.47
CA TYR A 143 2.54 -17.41 -3.48
C TYR A 143 1.09 -17.79 -3.85
N PHE A 144 0.20 -17.84 -2.87
CA PHE A 144 -1.21 -18.17 -3.06
C PHE A 144 -1.88 -17.27 -4.11
N PHE A 145 -1.86 -15.97 -3.89
CA PHE A 145 -2.56 -15.07 -4.81
C PHE A 145 -1.85 -14.94 -6.15
N VAL A 146 -0.53 -15.03 -6.17
CA VAL A 146 0.26 -14.99 -7.41
C VAL A 146 -0.01 -16.21 -8.29
N SER A 147 0.06 -17.40 -7.71
CA SER A 147 -0.19 -18.65 -8.46
C SER A 147 -1.63 -18.72 -8.96
N ALA A 148 -2.61 -18.39 -8.11
CA ALA A 148 -4.00 -18.34 -8.52
C ALA A 148 -4.24 -17.35 -9.67
N SER A 149 -3.65 -16.16 -9.59
CA SER A 149 -3.79 -15.11 -10.60
C SER A 149 -3.16 -15.49 -11.93
N LEU A 150 -1.95 -16.06 -11.92
CA LEU A 150 -1.27 -16.48 -13.14
C LEU A 150 -1.97 -17.66 -13.81
N GLN A 151 -2.50 -18.61 -13.04
CA GLN A 151 -3.30 -19.70 -13.59
C GLN A 151 -4.55 -19.16 -14.31
N ASP A 152 -5.24 -18.18 -13.71
CA ASP A 152 -6.39 -17.49 -14.30
C ASP A 152 -6.00 -16.74 -15.59
N ILE A 153 -4.93 -15.97 -15.55
CA ILE A 153 -4.42 -15.22 -16.71
C ILE A 153 -4.10 -16.16 -17.86
N ILE A 154 -3.35 -17.24 -17.63
CA ILE A 154 -2.97 -18.20 -18.68
C ILE A 154 -4.17 -19.00 -19.18
N LYS A 155 -5.11 -19.39 -18.28
CA LYS A 155 -6.38 -20.02 -18.66
C LYS A 155 -7.17 -19.12 -19.63
N ASN A 156 -7.27 -17.83 -19.35
CA ASN A 156 -8.01 -16.88 -20.17
C ASN A 156 -7.27 -16.56 -21.48
N PHE A 157 -5.94 -16.42 -21.43
CA PHE A 157 -5.13 -16.29 -22.64
C PHE A 157 -5.34 -17.47 -23.61
N LYS A 158 -5.31 -18.70 -23.09
CA LYS A 158 -5.52 -19.91 -23.90
C LYS A 158 -6.90 -19.99 -24.54
N LYS A 159 -7.95 -19.46 -23.90
CA LYS A 159 -9.30 -19.42 -24.50
C LYS A 159 -9.35 -18.61 -25.81
N VAL A 160 -8.51 -17.56 -25.92
CA VAL A 160 -8.53 -16.63 -27.05
C VAL A 160 -7.42 -16.95 -28.06
N HIS A 161 -6.21 -17.27 -27.59
CA HIS A 161 -5.00 -17.41 -28.40
C HIS A 161 -4.44 -18.85 -28.47
N GLY A 162 -5.15 -19.83 -27.87
CA GLY A 162 -4.66 -21.20 -27.81
C GLY A 162 -3.33 -21.31 -27.07
N ARG A 163 -2.40 -22.07 -27.63
CA ARG A 163 -1.07 -22.30 -27.03
C ARG A 163 0.05 -21.45 -27.65
N GLU A 164 -0.29 -20.32 -28.28
CA GLU A 164 0.68 -19.40 -28.86
C GLU A 164 1.34 -18.52 -27.79
N PHE A 165 2.01 -19.14 -26.82
CA PHE A 165 2.53 -18.46 -25.62
C PHE A 165 3.55 -17.36 -25.91
N SER A 166 4.25 -17.42 -27.04
CA SER A 166 5.15 -16.33 -27.50
C SER A 166 4.44 -14.99 -27.66
N LYS A 167 3.12 -15.01 -27.86
CA LYS A 167 2.29 -13.80 -27.99
C LYS A 167 1.84 -13.21 -26.65
N ILE A 168 2.09 -13.86 -25.52
CA ILE A 168 1.69 -13.33 -24.20
C ILE A 168 2.07 -11.85 -24.01
N PRO A 169 3.32 -11.42 -24.29
CA PRO A 169 3.71 -10.03 -24.09
C PRO A 169 3.01 -9.00 -24.99
N GLU A 170 2.36 -9.45 -26.07
CA GLU A 170 1.59 -8.57 -26.96
C GLU A 170 0.22 -8.22 -26.40
N PHE A 171 -0.36 -9.09 -25.55
CA PHE A 171 -1.71 -8.96 -25.02
C PHE A 171 -1.77 -8.78 -23.53
N ILE A 172 -0.70 -9.10 -22.80
CA ILE A 172 -0.66 -9.11 -21.35
C ILE A 172 0.57 -8.36 -20.85
N ALA A 173 0.34 -7.34 -20.04
CA ALA A 173 1.35 -6.64 -19.27
C ALA A 173 1.02 -6.78 -17.77
N ILE A 174 1.95 -7.29 -16.99
CA ILE A 174 1.77 -7.50 -15.55
C ILE A 174 2.65 -6.54 -14.77
N GLN A 175 2.03 -5.69 -13.96
CA GLN A 175 2.74 -4.77 -13.08
C GLN A 175 2.87 -5.37 -11.68
N LEU A 176 4.10 -5.60 -11.25
CA LEU A 176 4.43 -6.05 -9.90
C LEU A 176 4.47 -4.84 -8.95
N ASN A 177 3.54 -4.80 -8.02
CA ASN A 177 3.41 -3.70 -7.07
C ASN A 177 4.24 -4.00 -5.81
N ASP A 178 5.45 -3.48 -5.75
CA ASP A 178 6.50 -3.82 -4.77
C ASP A 178 7.05 -5.26 -4.96
N THR A 179 7.80 -5.74 -3.97
CA THR A 179 8.43 -7.07 -3.99
C THR A 179 7.46 -8.20 -3.62
N HIS A 180 6.32 -7.89 -3.02
CA HIS A 180 5.37 -8.88 -2.53
C HIS A 180 4.89 -9.88 -3.60
N PRO A 181 4.60 -9.46 -4.86
CA PRO A 181 4.23 -10.36 -5.94
C PRO A 181 5.39 -10.87 -6.79
N VAL A 182 6.65 -10.60 -6.46
CA VAL A 182 7.81 -10.94 -7.32
C VAL A 182 7.98 -12.44 -7.53
N ILE A 183 7.46 -13.27 -6.62
CA ILE A 183 7.38 -14.72 -6.80
C ILE A 183 6.59 -15.12 -8.07
N ALA A 184 5.89 -14.17 -8.71
CA ALA A 184 5.22 -14.34 -10.00
C ALA A 184 6.21 -14.67 -11.13
N ILE A 185 7.43 -14.18 -11.06
CA ILE A 185 8.46 -14.43 -12.07
C ILE A 185 8.78 -15.94 -12.15
N PRO A 186 9.23 -16.61 -11.09
CA PRO A 186 9.46 -18.05 -11.13
C PRO A 186 8.16 -18.85 -11.25
N GLU A 187 7.01 -18.35 -10.81
CA GLU A 187 5.73 -19.07 -10.97
C GLU A 187 5.27 -19.07 -12.43
N LEU A 188 5.41 -17.98 -13.17
CA LEU A 188 5.10 -17.97 -14.60
C LEU A 188 6.07 -18.90 -15.38
N MET A 189 7.36 -18.93 -15.01
CA MET A 189 8.30 -19.92 -15.53
C MET A 189 7.81 -21.35 -15.28
N ARG A 190 7.36 -21.65 -14.03
CA ARG A 190 6.82 -22.97 -13.70
C ARG A 190 5.61 -23.34 -14.56
N ILE A 191 4.68 -22.42 -14.73
CA ILE A 191 3.49 -22.68 -15.55
C ILE A 191 3.89 -22.93 -17.00
N LEU A 192 4.74 -22.10 -17.59
CA LEU A 192 5.15 -22.25 -18.98
C LEU A 192 5.98 -23.52 -19.22
N VAL A 193 6.95 -23.81 -18.35
CA VAL A 193 7.88 -24.94 -18.53
C VAL A 193 7.24 -26.26 -18.08
N ASP A 194 6.76 -26.33 -16.84
CA ASP A 194 6.32 -27.60 -16.24
C ASP A 194 4.91 -28.02 -16.68
N ILE A 195 4.01 -27.04 -16.90
CA ILE A 195 2.60 -27.35 -17.27
C ILE A 195 2.40 -27.28 -18.78
N GLU A 196 2.92 -26.23 -19.40
CA GLU A 196 2.67 -26.00 -20.82
C GLU A 196 3.77 -26.54 -21.75
N GLY A 197 4.91 -26.98 -21.21
CA GLY A 197 5.98 -27.63 -21.97
C GLY A 197 6.77 -26.68 -22.87
N VAL A 198 6.80 -25.37 -22.54
CA VAL A 198 7.61 -24.38 -23.25
C VAL A 198 9.07 -24.56 -22.86
N LEU A 199 9.99 -24.41 -23.80
CA LEU A 199 11.42 -24.46 -23.50
C LEU A 199 11.83 -23.34 -22.53
N TRP A 200 12.82 -23.60 -21.67
CA TRP A 200 13.26 -22.67 -20.64
C TRP A 200 13.63 -21.29 -21.19
N GLU A 201 14.39 -21.25 -22.26
CA GLU A 201 14.87 -20.04 -22.91
C GLU A 201 13.71 -19.20 -23.46
N ASP A 202 12.75 -19.84 -24.13
CA ASP A 202 11.56 -19.18 -24.68
C ASP A 202 10.65 -18.67 -23.55
N ALA A 203 10.44 -19.49 -22.51
CA ALA A 203 9.67 -19.11 -21.33
C ALA A 203 10.29 -17.89 -20.62
N TRP A 204 11.61 -17.86 -20.49
CA TRP A 204 12.32 -16.74 -19.87
C TRP A 204 12.17 -15.44 -20.68
N GLU A 205 12.24 -15.51 -22.01
CA GLU A 205 11.99 -14.34 -22.87
C GLU A 205 10.55 -13.82 -22.75
N ILE A 206 9.57 -14.72 -22.65
CA ILE A 206 8.16 -14.36 -22.41
C ILE A 206 8.04 -13.65 -21.06
N VAL A 207 8.59 -14.23 -19.99
CA VAL A 207 8.55 -13.70 -18.63
C VAL A 207 9.12 -12.29 -18.57
N LYS A 208 10.36 -12.10 -19.06
CA LYS A 208 11.01 -10.78 -19.05
C LYS A 208 10.20 -9.71 -19.79
N LYS A 209 9.53 -10.04 -20.87
CA LYS A 209 8.72 -9.08 -21.65
C LYS A 209 7.33 -8.82 -21.05
N THR A 210 6.85 -9.70 -20.18
CA THR A 210 5.50 -9.61 -19.60
C THR A 210 5.48 -8.77 -18.32
N PHE A 211 6.54 -8.84 -17.49
CA PHE A 211 6.57 -8.18 -16.19
C PHE A 211 7.22 -6.80 -16.22
N SER A 212 6.67 -5.92 -15.39
CA SER A 212 7.30 -4.66 -14.95
C SER A 212 7.22 -4.56 -13.42
N TYR A 213 8.19 -3.91 -12.81
CA TYR A 213 8.34 -3.81 -11.35
C TYR A 213 8.28 -2.37 -10.88
N THR A 214 7.42 -2.09 -9.91
CA THR A 214 7.38 -0.81 -9.18
C THR A 214 8.04 -0.97 -7.82
N ASN A 215 9.11 -0.24 -7.56
CA ASN A 215 9.74 -0.18 -6.25
C ASN A 215 9.10 0.91 -5.39
N HIS A 216 8.71 0.58 -4.14
CA HIS A 216 8.13 1.51 -3.17
C HIS A 216 9.04 1.78 -1.97
N THR A 217 10.26 1.24 -1.97
CA THR A 217 11.17 1.23 -0.82
C THR A 217 12.47 1.93 -1.17
N ILE A 218 12.92 2.88 -0.32
CA ILE A 218 14.22 3.53 -0.47
C ILE A 218 15.33 2.76 0.28
N LEU A 219 15.00 2.23 1.47
CA LEU A 219 15.98 1.61 2.35
C LEU A 219 16.39 0.23 1.83
N ALA A 220 17.67 0.05 1.48
CA ALA A 220 18.20 -1.25 1.04
C ALA A 220 17.99 -2.37 2.07
N GLU A 221 18.10 -2.05 3.37
CA GLU A 221 17.83 -2.99 4.45
C GLU A 221 16.37 -3.43 4.56
N ALA A 222 15.43 -2.63 4.04
CA ALA A 222 13.99 -2.92 4.01
C ALA A 222 13.55 -3.63 2.73
N LEU A 223 14.45 -3.84 1.75
CA LEU A 223 14.16 -4.65 0.57
C LEU A 223 13.95 -6.10 0.98
N GLU A 224 12.85 -6.70 0.52
CA GLU A 224 12.43 -8.03 0.93
C GLU A 224 13.43 -9.11 0.56
N LYS A 225 13.75 -9.96 1.53
CA LYS A 225 14.64 -11.12 1.38
C LYS A 225 14.01 -12.32 2.06
N TRP A 226 14.16 -13.48 1.43
CA TRP A 226 13.70 -14.74 2.00
C TRP A 226 14.88 -15.65 2.29
N TRP A 227 14.93 -16.23 3.50
CA TRP A 227 15.89 -17.28 3.80
C TRP A 227 15.62 -18.51 2.91
N VAL A 228 16.66 -19.02 2.27
CA VAL A 228 16.61 -20.14 1.32
C VAL A 228 15.89 -21.35 1.91
N GLY A 229 16.22 -21.74 3.16
CA GLY A 229 15.61 -22.90 3.80
C GLY A 229 14.10 -22.77 3.98
N LEU A 230 13.61 -21.58 4.40
CA LEU A 230 12.19 -21.32 4.56
C LEU A 230 11.47 -21.29 3.18
N TYR A 231 12.08 -20.67 2.20
CA TYR A 231 11.52 -20.57 0.85
C TYR A 231 11.42 -21.96 0.21
N GLN A 232 12.47 -22.78 0.37
CA GLN A 232 12.51 -24.16 -0.13
C GLN A 232 11.50 -25.06 0.59
N GLU A 233 11.27 -24.87 1.89
CA GLU A 233 10.26 -25.61 2.65
C GLU A 233 8.84 -25.31 2.15
N VAL A 234 8.52 -24.03 1.96
CA VAL A 234 7.16 -23.60 1.61
C VAL A 234 6.84 -23.82 0.12
N VAL A 235 7.78 -23.54 -0.78
CA VAL A 235 7.59 -23.57 -2.24
C VAL A 235 8.77 -24.24 -2.96
N PRO A 236 9.00 -25.56 -2.74
CA PRO A 236 10.22 -26.24 -3.18
C PRO A 236 10.45 -26.17 -4.69
N ARG A 237 9.40 -26.32 -5.51
CA ARG A 237 9.56 -26.24 -6.98
C ARG A 237 9.89 -24.83 -7.45
N ILE A 238 9.28 -23.83 -6.83
CA ILE A 238 9.57 -22.41 -7.13
C ILE A 238 11.01 -22.07 -6.73
N PHE A 239 11.52 -22.64 -5.64
CA PHE A 239 12.92 -22.51 -5.27
C PHE A 239 13.86 -23.03 -6.36
N GLN A 240 13.61 -24.24 -6.88
CA GLN A 240 14.44 -24.82 -7.96
C GLN A 240 14.45 -23.93 -9.20
N ILE A 241 13.30 -23.35 -9.57
CA ILE A 241 13.22 -22.43 -10.72
C ILE A 241 13.95 -21.11 -10.41
N THR A 242 13.79 -20.58 -9.20
CA THR A 242 14.52 -19.37 -8.75
C THR A 242 16.04 -19.62 -8.76
N GLU A 243 16.49 -20.79 -8.34
CA GLU A 243 17.90 -21.20 -8.41
C GLU A 243 18.39 -21.32 -9.86
N GLY A 244 17.56 -21.85 -10.77
CA GLY A 244 17.85 -21.87 -12.21
C GLY A 244 18.04 -20.46 -12.78
N ILE A 245 17.13 -19.54 -12.45
CA ILE A 245 17.22 -18.12 -12.85
C ILE A 245 18.47 -17.48 -12.26
N HIS A 246 18.76 -17.74 -10.99
CA HIS A 246 19.97 -17.25 -10.33
C HIS A 246 21.24 -17.74 -11.03
N ASN A 247 21.34 -19.03 -11.34
CA ASN A 247 22.51 -19.61 -12.01
C ASN A 247 22.71 -19.03 -13.42
N GLN A 248 21.63 -18.82 -14.16
CA GLN A 248 21.67 -18.16 -15.46
C GLN A 248 22.24 -16.74 -15.32
N PHE A 249 21.72 -15.93 -14.39
CA PHE A 249 22.20 -14.57 -14.15
C PHE A 249 23.66 -14.53 -13.67
N LYS A 250 24.03 -15.46 -12.81
CA LYS A 250 25.43 -15.60 -12.32
C LYS A 250 26.40 -15.83 -13.48
N ASN A 251 26.03 -16.66 -14.46
CA ASN A 251 26.84 -16.90 -15.65
C ASN A 251 26.93 -15.65 -16.54
N GLU A 252 25.84 -14.91 -16.68
CA GLU A 252 25.84 -13.63 -17.40
C GLU A 252 26.76 -12.60 -16.71
N LEU A 253 26.68 -12.47 -15.37
CA LEU A 253 27.57 -11.58 -14.61
C LEU A 253 29.04 -11.96 -14.76
N ALA A 254 29.37 -13.24 -14.72
CA ALA A 254 30.74 -13.70 -14.89
C ALA A 254 31.30 -13.39 -16.29
N ALA A 255 30.46 -13.45 -17.31
CA ALA A 255 30.83 -13.08 -18.68
C ALA A 255 31.01 -11.55 -18.85
N LEU A 256 30.12 -10.76 -18.22
CA LEU A 256 30.15 -9.30 -18.33
C LEU A 256 31.24 -8.64 -17.47
N TYR A 257 31.52 -9.20 -16.29
CA TYR A 257 32.45 -8.64 -15.31
C TYR A 257 33.52 -9.65 -14.88
N PRO A 258 34.33 -10.25 -15.79
CA PRO A 258 35.21 -11.36 -15.48
C PRO A 258 36.29 -11.04 -14.40
N ASN A 259 36.62 -9.77 -14.26
CA ASN A 259 37.66 -9.31 -13.31
C ASN A 259 37.07 -8.60 -12.07
N ASP A 260 35.76 -8.43 -11.95
CA ASP A 260 35.10 -7.78 -10.80
C ASP A 260 34.23 -8.78 -10.04
N ILE A 261 34.93 -9.61 -9.25
CA ILE A 261 34.30 -10.65 -8.43
C ILE A 261 33.37 -10.05 -7.36
N ASP A 262 33.71 -8.88 -6.84
CA ASP A 262 32.91 -8.21 -5.81
C ASP A 262 31.57 -7.76 -6.41
N LYS A 263 31.56 -7.19 -7.62
CA LYS A 263 30.32 -6.82 -8.31
C LYS A 263 29.49 -8.05 -8.66
N GLN A 264 30.11 -9.12 -9.17
CA GLN A 264 29.42 -10.38 -9.41
C GLN A 264 28.72 -10.88 -8.13
N ASN A 265 29.41 -10.87 -6.98
CA ASN A 265 28.88 -11.39 -5.72
C ASN A 265 27.72 -10.55 -5.19
N ARG A 266 27.82 -9.21 -5.17
CA ARG A 266 26.78 -8.35 -4.59
C ARG A 266 25.51 -8.22 -5.45
N MET A 267 25.58 -8.58 -6.74
CA MET A 267 24.42 -8.58 -7.64
C MET A 267 23.69 -9.94 -7.71
N GLN A 268 24.21 -10.99 -7.09
CA GLN A 268 23.58 -12.31 -7.14
C GLN A 268 22.18 -12.30 -6.50
N ILE A 269 21.22 -12.93 -7.16
CA ILE A 269 19.84 -13.07 -6.67
C ILE A 269 19.80 -13.85 -5.36
N ILE A 270 20.61 -14.93 -5.28
CA ILE A 270 20.79 -15.71 -4.05
C ILE A 270 22.18 -15.39 -3.51
N GLN A 271 22.24 -14.75 -2.35
CA GLN A 271 23.48 -14.33 -1.71
C GLN A 271 23.37 -14.50 -0.19
N GLY A 272 24.42 -15.02 0.47
CA GLY A 272 24.42 -15.21 1.92
C GLY A 272 23.24 -16.04 2.44
N ASN A 273 22.84 -17.05 1.68
CA ASN A 273 21.69 -17.91 1.98
C ASN A 273 20.32 -17.19 1.99
N MET A 274 20.26 -16.01 1.34
CA MET A 274 19.05 -15.19 1.20
C MET A 274 18.71 -15.00 -0.27
N ILE A 275 17.43 -15.05 -0.61
CA ILE A 275 16.88 -14.71 -1.92
C ILE A 275 16.49 -13.24 -1.89
N HIS A 276 17.10 -12.42 -2.75
CA HIS A 276 16.84 -10.99 -2.86
C HIS A 276 15.72 -10.73 -3.87
N MET A 277 14.53 -10.42 -3.41
CA MET A 277 13.36 -10.32 -4.26
C MET A 277 13.44 -9.12 -5.23
N ALA A 278 14.02 -8.00 -4.83
CA ALA A 278 14.23 -6.86 -5.73
C ALA A 278 15.21 -7.19 -6.85
N TRP A 279 16.26 -7.97 -6.61
CA TRP A 279 17.20 -8.44 -7.64
C TRP A 279 16.52 -9.32 -8.67
N LEU A 280 15.70 -10.28 -8.18
CA LEU A 280 14.88 -11.13 -9.04
C LEU A 280 13.88 -10.30 -9.87
N ALA A 281 13.25 -9.29 -9.25
CA ALA A 281 12.31 -8.40 -9.92
C ALA A 281 12.96 -7.62 -11.07
N ILE A 282 14.14 -7.04 -10.84
CA ILE A 282 14.85 -6.24 -11.85
C ILE A 282 15.32 -7.12 -13.01
N TYR A 283 15.87 -8.30 -12.72
CA TYR A 283 16.33 -9.23 -13.73
C TYR A 283 15.17 -9.76 -14.59
N GLY A 284 14.05 -10.14 -13.96
CA GLY A 284 12.88 -10.73 -14.61
C GLY A 284 11.86 -9.73 -15.18
N SER A 285 12.13 -8.43 -15.16
CA SER A 285 11.24 -7.39 -15.69
C SER A 285 11.89 -6.60 -16.80
N HIS A 286 11.08 -6.09 -17.76
CA HIS A 286 11.59 -5.20 -18.81
C HIS A 286 11.64 -3.74 -18.39
N LYS A 287 10.84 -3.34 -17.38
CA LYS A 287 10.82 -2.00 -16.81
C LYS A 287 10.76 -2.04 -15.30
N VAL A 288 11.43 -1.06 -14.68
CA VAL A 288 11.48 -0.84 -13.23
C VAL A 288 11.22 0.64 -12.99
N ASN A 289 10.29 0.99 -12.13
CA ASN A 289 10.06 2.38 -11.82
C ASN A 289 10.17 2.69 -10.33
N GLY A 290 10.73 3.86 -10.03
CA GLY A 290 10.52 4.56 -8.77
C GLY A 290 9.19 5.31 -8.77
N VAL A 291 8.78 5.83 -7.60
CA VAL A 291 7.45 6.41 -7.38
C VAL A 291 7.46 7.92 -7.12
N ALA A 292 8.59 8.57 -7.30
CA ALA A 292 8.81 10.00 -7.34
C ALA A 292 10.15 10.29 -8.04
N GLU A 293 10.39 11.53 -8.47
CA GLU A 293 11.67 11.95 -9.11
C GLU A 293 12.85 11.63 -8.21
N LEU A 294 12.86 12.24 -7.02
CA LEU A 294 13.94 12.07 -6.05
C LEU A 294 14.15 10.60 -5.68
N HIS A 295 13.08 9.84 -5.47
CA HIS A 295 13.14 8.40 -5.21
C HIS A 295 13.84 7.66 -6.36
N THR A 296 13.47 7.96 -7.59
CA THR A 296 14.03 7.32 -8.78
C THR A 296 15.54 7.62 -8.91
N GLU A 297 15.94 8.87 -8.64
CA GLU A 297 17.36 9.23 -8.66
C GLU A 297 18.16 8.54 -7.53
N ILE A 298 17.59 8.45 -6.32
CA ILE A 298 18.22 7.69 -5.22
C ILE A 298 18.40 6.21 -5.60
N LEU A 299 17.39 5.61 -6.25
CA LEU A 299 17.51 4.22 -6.72
C LEU A 299 18.64 4.08 -7.74
N LYS A 300 18.74 4.96 -8.74
CA LYS A 300 19.76 4.92 -9.80
C LYS A 300 21.17 5.18 -9.28
N GLU A 301 21.34 6.17 -8.40
CA GLU A 301 22.66 6.64 -8.00
C GLU A 301 23.23 5.88 -6.80
N ARG A 302 22.36 5.29 -5.95
CA ARG A 302 22.75 4.71 -4.66
C ARG A 302 22.25 3.27 -4.47
N GLU A 303 20.95 3.08 -4.25
CA GLU A 303 20.39 1.81 -3.74
C GLU A 303 20.46 0.68 -4.76
N LEU A 304 20.25 0.98 -6.05
CA LEU A 304 20.24 0.02 -7.15
C LEU A 304 21.27 0.40 -8.24
N ARG A 305 22.34 1.09 -7.86
CA ARG A 305 23.32 1.63 -8.79
C ARG A 305 23.89 0.57 -9.72
N ASP A 306 24.35 -0.56 -9.21
CA ASP A 306 24.91 -1.64 -10.05
C ASP A 306 23.89 -2.16 -11.08
N TRP A 307 22.62 -2.21 -10.69
CA TRP A 307 21.52 -2.61 -11.56
C TRP A 307 21.20 -1.56 -12.62
N TYR A 308 21.26 -0.28 -12.25
CA TYR A 308 21.10 0.82 -13.20
C TYR A 308 22.26 0.89 -14.19
N GLU A 309 23.48 0.69 -13.75
CA GLU A 309 24.65 0.59 -14.63
C GLU A 309 24.53 -0.57 -15.65
N LEU A 310 23.95 -1.70 -15.23
CA LEU A 310 23.76 -2.87 -16.07
C LEU A 310 22.58 -2.72 -17.05
N TYR A 311 21.47 -2.12 -16.60
CA TYR A 311 20.22 -2.00 -17.36
C TYR A 311 19.63 -0.58 -17.27
N PRO A 312 20.32 0.46 -17.76
CA PRO A 312 19.86 1.85 -17.62
C PRO A 312 18.49 2.09 -18.29
N GLU A 313 18.21 1.39 -19.37
CA GLU A 313 16.96 1.49 -20.14
C GLU A 313 15.72 0.95 -19.40
N LYS A 314 15.91 0.14 -18.34
CA LYS A 314 14.79 -0.39 -17.55
C LYS A 314 14.22 0.65 -16.59
N PHE A 315 15.05 1.60 -16.10
CA PHE A 315 14.68 2.49 -15.00
C PHE A 315 13.88 3.69 -15.47
N LEU A 316 12.68 3.84 -14.91
CA LEU A 316 11.72 4.90 -15.22
C LEU A 316 11.26 5.60 -13.94
N LYS A 317 10.88 6.87 -14.06
CA LYS A 317 10.09 7.57 -13.06
C LYS A 317 8.61 7.45 -13.39
N LYS A 318 7.80 7.03 -12.42
CA LYS A 318 6.33 7.10 -12.45
C LYS A 318 5.85 7.54 -11.08
N THR A 319 5.72 8.85 -10.90
CA THR A 319 5.26 9.43 -9.64
C THR A 319 3.90 8.87 -9.26
N ASN A 320 3.74 8.51 -7.98
CA ASN A 320 2.46 8.07 -7.45
C ASN A 320 1.39 9.16 -7.67
N GLY A 321 0.16 8.74 -7.74
CA GLY A 321 -0.99 9.61 -7.86
C GLY A 321 -2.13 9.18 -6.94
N ILE A 322 -3.16 9.99 -6.93
CA ILE A 322 -4.42 9.76 -6.23
C ILE A 322 -5.59 9.94 -7.19
N THR A 323 -6.74 9.36 -6.87
CA THR A 323 -7.96 9.67 -7.62
C THR A 323 -8.67 10.87 -7.01
N GLN A 324 -8.84 11.93 -7.80
CA GLN A 324 -9.60 13.12 -7.43
C GLN A 324 -11.09 12.82 -7.21
N ARG A 325 -11.60 11.74 -7.78
CA ARG A 325 -12.99 11.31 -7.61
C ARG A 325 -13.29 10.91 -6.17
N ARG A 326 -12.38 10.18 -5.50
CA ARG A 326 -12.51 9.91 -4.07
C ARG A 326 -12.08 11.10 -3.21
N TRP A 327 -10.91 11.67 -3.50
CA TRP A 327 -10.22 12.57 -2.58
C TRP A 327 -10.59 14.06 -2.73
N LEU A 328 -11.41 14.40 -3.73
CA LEU A 328 -12.04 15.71 -3.87
C LEU A 328 -13.54 15.58 -4.12
N LEU A 329 -13.96 14.97 -5.24
CA LEU A 329 -15.37 14.92 -5.63
C LEU A 329 -16.28 14.31 -4.54
N LYS A 330 -15.86 13.17 -3.95
CA LYS A 330 -16.63 12.49 -2.90
C LYS A 330 -16.36 13.07 -1.51
N SER A 331 -15.10 13.31 -1.15
CA SER A 331 -14.74 13.70 0.23
C SER A 331 -15.01 15.17 0.53
N ASN A 332 -15.08 16.03 -0.48
CA ASN A 332 -15.32 17.47 -0.35
C ASN A 332 -16.31 17.97 -1.42
N PRO A 333 -17.58 17.51 -1.36
CA PRO A 333 -18.56 17.82 -2.40
C PRO A 333 -18.84 19.31 -2.55
N GLN A 334 -18.74 20.11 -1.47
CA GLN A 334 -18.93 21.56 -1.52
C GLN A 334 -17.81 22.22 -2.34
N LEU A 335 -16.54 21.88 -2.08
CA LEU A 335 -15.41 22.41 -2.86
C LEU A 335 -15.48 21.91 -4.31
N ALA A 336 -15.80 20.64 -4.53
CA ALA A 336 -15.95 20.07 -5.85
C ALA A 336 -17.05 20.76 -6.68
N SER A 337 -18.21 21.03 -6.06
CA SER A 337 -19.32 21.76 -6.70
C SER A 337 -18.89 23.18 -7.06
N TYR A 338 -18.21 23.87 -6.15
CA TYR A 338 -17.75 25.25 -6.39
C TYR A 338 -16.67 25.32 -7.47
N ILE A 339 -15.72 24.39 -7.48
CA ILE A 339 -14.74 24.28 -8.57
C ILE A 339 -15.46 24.07 -9.92
N THR A 340 -16.46 23.18 -9.95
CA THR A 340 -17.23 22.92 -11.17
C THR A 340 -18.02 24.14 -11.63
N GLU A 341 -18.54 24.95 -10.73
CA GLU A 341 -19.18 26.23 -11.05
C GLU A 341 -18.19 27.21 -11.71
N LEU A 342 -16.96 27.27 -11.22
CA LEU A 342 -15.93 28.21 -11.69
C LEU A 342 -15.31 27.80 -13.04
N ILE A 343 -15.02 26.51 -13.25
CA ILE A 343 -14.19 26.04 -14.37
C ILE A 343 -14.77 24.87 -15.18
N GLY A 344 -16.01 24.44 -14.86
CA GLY A 344 -16.62 23.26 -15.47
C GLY A 344 -16.16 21.95 -14.81
N ASP A 345 -16.66 20.81 -15.28
CA ASP A 345 -16.50 19.48 -14.68
C ASP A 345 -15.36 18.64 -15.25
N ALA A 346 -14.63 19.15 -16.24
CA ALA A 346 -13.56 18.40 -16.92
C ALA A 346 -12.43 17.93 -15.97
N TRP A 347 -12.19 18.68 -14.87
CA TRP A 347 -11.22 18.33 -13.85
C TRP A 347 -11.47 16.98 -13.18
N ILE A 348 -12.71 16.47 -13.19
CA ILE A 348 -13.07 15.18 -12.61
C ILE A 348 -12.33 14.03 -13.32
N LYS A 349 -12.01 14.19 -14.60
CA LYS A 349 -11.25 13.22 -15.40
C LYS A 349 -9.80 13.65 -15.62
N ASP A 350 -9.55 14.95 -15.73
CA ASP A 350 -8.22 15.54 -15.99
C ASP A 350 -7.88 16.61 -14.95
N LEU A 351 -6.98 16.27 -14.02
CA LEU A 351 -6.55 17.18 -12.95
C LEU A 351 -5.83 18.42 -13.48
N SER A 352 -5.29 18.42 -14.69
CA SER A 352 -4.62 19.58 -15.27
C SER A 352 -5.57 20.78 -15.48
N GLU A 353 -6.86 20.50 -15.59
CA GLU A 353 -7.92 21.50 -15.69
C GLU A 353 -8.00 22.41 -14.45
N LEU A 354 -7.56 21.93 -13.28
CA LEU A 354 -7.51 22.77 -12.06
C LEU A 354 -6.63 24.00 -12.20
N LYS A 355 -5.68 24.04 -13.15
CA LYS A 355 -4.89 25.25 -13.45
C LYS A 355 -5.76 26.45 -13.84
N LYS A 356 -6.96 26.21 -14.37
CA LYS A 356 -7.91 27.28 -14.68
C LYS A 356 -8.36 28.07 -13.45
N LEU A 357 -8.16 27.55 -12.24
CA LEU A 357 -8.42 28.28 -11.00
C LEU A 357 -7.46 29.45 -10.78
N GLU A 358 -6.30 29.45 -11.42
CA GLU A 358 -5.31 30.53 -11.32
C GLU A 358 -5.88 31.91 -11.72
N GLN A 359 -6.89 31.96 -12.60
CA GLN A 359 -7.57 33.19 -12.98
C GLN A 359 -8.35 33.88 -11.85
N PHE A 360 -8.59 33.17 -10.74
CA PHE A 360 -9.36 33.64 -9.59
C PHE A 360 -8.48 33.95 -8.36
N LEU A 361 -7.15 33.95 -8.49
CA LEU A 361 -6.23 34.14 -7.36
C LEU A 361 -6.45 35.44 -6.60
N ASP A 362 -6.88 36.50 -7.30
CA ASP A 362 -7.12 37.82 -6.73
C ASP A 362 -8.63 38.14 -6.54
N ASP A 363 -9.52 37.18 -6.86
CA ASP A 363 -10.96 37.38 -6.64
C ASP A 363 -11.33 37.10 -5.19
N LYS A 364 -11.55 38.18 -4.45
CA LYS A 364 -11.90 38.12 -3.03
C LYS A 364 -13.14 37.28 -2.74
N ASN A 365 -14.16 37.34 -3.60
CA ASN A 365 -15.40 36.59 -3.37
C ASN A 365 -15.14 35.07 -3.50
N VAL A 366 -14.29 34.69 -4.46
CA VAL A 366 -13.89 33.29 -4.64
C VAL A 366 -13.07 32.81 -3.45
N LEU A 367 -12.11 33.60 -2.99
CA LEU A 367 -11.28 33.27 -1.83
C LEU A 367 -12.12 33.16 -0.54
N ASP A 368 -13.02 34.11 -0.30
CA ASP A 368 -13.93 34.10 0.86
C ASP A 368 -14.83 32.84 0.82
N ARG A 369 -15.36 32.47 -0.35
CA ARG A 369 -16.19 31.26 -0.47
C ARG A 369 -15.40 29.98 -0.23
N ILE A 370 -14.17 29.88 -0.71
CA ILE A 370 -13.27 28.74 -0.43
C ILE A 370 -12.99 28.63 1.08
N TRP A 371 -12.78 29.77 1.73
CA TRP A 371 -12.59 29.84 3.18
C TRP A 371 -13.83 29.34 3.94
N ASP A 372 -15.02 29.79 3.55
CA ASP A 372 -16.27 29.34 4.16
C ASP A 372 -16.44 27.82 4.04
N ILE A 373 -16.15 27.25 2.86
CA ILE A 373 -16.16 25.80 2.65
C ILE A 373 -15.17 25.10 3.59
N LYS A 374 -13.96 25.64 3.75
CA LYS A 374 -12.97 25.09 4.70
C LYS A 374 -13.53 25.08 6.12
N ILE A 375 -14.14 26.15 6.58
CA ILE A 375 -14.75 26.24 7.91
C ILE A 375 -15.91 25.25 8.06
N GLU A 376 -16.74 25.06 7.03
CA GLU A 376 -17.78 24.02 7.01
C GLU A 376 -17.17 22.63 7.25
N LYS A 377 -16.09 22.28 6.53
CA LYS A 377 -15.40 20.98 6.70
C LYS A 377 -14.74 20.81 8.06
N LYS A 378 -14.21 21.86 8.64
CA LYS A 378 -13.68 21.85 10.01
C LYS A 378 -14.79 21.57 11.02
N LYS A 379 -15.96 22.18 10.88
CA LYS A 379 -17.13 21.91 11.73
C LYS A 379 -17.63 20.47 11.59
N GLU A 380 -17.66 19.91 10.38
CA GLU A 380 -18.00 18.49 10.16
C GLU A 380 -17.02 17.55 10.88
N LEU A 381 -15.72 17.85 10.85
CA LEU A 381 -14.72 17.06 11.58
C LEU A 381 -14.87 17.20 13.10
N VAL A 382 -15.15 18.40 13.61
CA VAL A 382 -15.43 18.64 15.03
C VAL A 382 -16.60 17.77 15.50
N GLU A 383 -17.71 17.78 14.75
CA GLU A 383 -18.88 16.97 15.09
C GLU A 383 -18.58 15.48 15.09
N TYR A 384 -17.86 15.00 14.06
CA TYR A 384 -17.42 13.61 14.02
C TYR A 384 -16.56 13.21 15.22
N LEU A 385 -15.61 14.05 15.66
CA LEU A 385 -14.77 13.77 16.82
C LEU A 385 -15.57 13.81 18.13
N ARG A 386 -16.54 14.72 18.23
CA ARG A 386 -17.44 14.79 19.37
C ARG A 386 -18.30 13.52 19.50
N GLU A 387 -18.90 13.08 18.39
CA GLU A 387 -19.76 11.88 18.36
C GLU A 387 -19.00 10.59 18.62
N THR A 388 -17.79 10.46 18.06
CA THR A 388 -17.06 9.20 18.10
C THR A 388 -16.09 9.05 19.27
N GLN A 389 -15.53 10.16 19.76
CA GLN A 389 -14.50 10.16 20.81
C GLN A 389 -14.80 11.09 22.00
N GLY A 390 -15.90 11.85 21.95
CA GLY A 390 -16.22 12.82 22.99
C GLY A 390 -15.25 14.02 23.05
N ILE A 391 -14.53 14.29 21.95
CA ILE A 391 -13.52 15.35 21.86
C ILE A 391 -14.14 16.57 21.20
N ASP A 392 -14.01 17.72 21.87
CA ASP A 392 -14.43 19.02 21.34
C ASP A 392 -13.21 19.87 21.01
N ILE A 393 -13.19 20.45 19.81
CA ILE A 393 -12.11 21.29 19.31
C ILE A 393 -12.69 22.56 18.65
N ASN A 394 -11.92 23.65 18.69
CA ASN A 394 -12.31 24.92 18.09
C ASN A 394 -12.15 24.88 16.56
N PRO A 395 -13.24 24.97 15.75
CA PRO A 395 -13.13 24.95 14.30
C PRO A 395 -12.41 26.18 13.72
N ASN A 396 -12.22 27.24 14.51
CA ASN A 396 -11.50 28.44 14.08
C ASN A 396 -9.99 28.37 14.40
N SER A 397 -9.52 27.32 15.13
CA SER A 397 -8.09 27.11 15.33
C SER A 397 -7.43 26.56 14.06
N ILE A 398 -6.14 26.75 13.87
CA ILE A 398 -5.39 26.08 12.79
C ILE A 398 -5.43 24.55 13.05
N PHE A 399 -5.82 23.78 12.06
CA PHE A 399 -5.74 22.31 12.12
C PHE A 399 -4.43 21.85 11.48
N ASP A 400 -3.44 21.57 12.34
CA ASP A 400 -2.15 20.99 11.94
C ASP A 400 -2.25 19.47 12.04
N VAL A 401 -2.06 18.76 10.92
CA VAL A 401 -2.48 17.37 10.81
C VAL A 401 -1.33 16.46 10.39
N GLN A 402 -1.07 15.43 11.19
CA GLN A 402 -0.16 14.32 10.86
C GLN A 402 -0.88 12.99 10.96
N VAL A 403 -1.46 12.52 9.86
CA VAL A 403 -2.19 11.25 9.77
C VAL A 403 -1.54 10.31 8.77
N LYS A 404 -0.93 9.25 9.27
CA LYS A 404 -0.18 8.24 8.52
C LYS A 404 0.16 7.05 9.43
N ARG A 405 0.61 5.90 8.87
CA ARG A 405 1.13 4.81 9.70
C ARG A 405 2.22 5.32 10.61
N LEU A 406 2.25 4.85 11.86
CA LEU A 406 3.31 5.23 12.78
C LEU A 406 4.59 4.46 12.47
N HIS A 407 5.64 5.22 12.27
CA HIS A 407 6.99 4.69 12.02
C HIS A 407 8.02 5.74 12.45
N GLU A 408 9.17 5.31 12.99
CA GLU A 408 10.20 6.23 13.47
C GLU A 408 10.68 7.19 12.37
N TYR A 409 10.86 6.73 11.12
CA TYR A 409 11.32 7.61 10.03
C TYR A 409 10.30 8.67 9.62
N LYS A 410 9.00 8.49 9.92
CA LYS A 410 7.94 9.49 9.67
C LYS A 410 7.91 10.61 10.69
N ARG A 411 8.65 10.45 11.77
CA ARG A 411 8.98 11.45 12.81
C ARG A 411 7.77 12.05 13.53
N GLN A 412 6.72 11.29 13.78
CA GLN A 412 5.63 11.71 14.68
C GLN A 412 6.18 12.09 16.08
N LEU A 413 7.26 11.41 16.51
CA LEU A 413 7.94 11.74 17.76
C LEU A 413 8.51 13.17 17.74
N LEU A 414 9.11 13.59 16.62
CA LEU A 414 9.62 14.97 16.47
C LEU A 414 8.48 15.99 16.58
N ASN A 415 7.35 15.73 15.92
CA ASN A 415 6.20 16.62 15.95
C ASN A 415 5.65 16.76 17.38
N ILE A 416 5.41 15.66 18.08
CA ILE A 416 4.87 15.76 19.45
C ILE A 416 5.85 16.45 20.43
N PHE A 417 7.16 16.32 20.24
CA PHE A 417 8.14 17.07 21.01
C PHE A 417 8.10 18.57 20.70
N GLN A 418 7.89 18.96 19.44
CA GLN A 418 7.69 20.35 19.08
C GLN A 418 6.43 20.93 19.73
N VAL A 419 5.34 20.17 19.72
CA VAL A 419 4.09 20.56 20.40
C VAL A 419 4.32 20.74 21.89
N TYR A 420 5.06 19.82 22.53
CA TYR A 420 5.40 19.95 23.95
C TYR A 420 6.31 21.17 24.23
N ASN A 421 7.24 21.47 23.34
CA ASN A 421 8.06 22.69 23.44
C ASN A 421 7.20 23.98 23.37
N LEU A 422 6.22 24.03 22.44
CA LEU A 422 5.26 25.15 22.35
C LEU A 422 4.43 25.27 23.65
N TYR A 423 3.99 24.15 24.20
CA TYR A 423 3.30 24.14 25.48
C TYR A 423 4.15 24.77 26.60
N GLN A 424 5.44 24.41 26.69
CA GLN A 424 6.35 24.99 27.70
C GLN A 424 6.53 26.51 27.47
N GLN A 425 6.64 26.96 26.24
CA GLN A 425 6.75 28.40 25.92
C GLN A 425 5.48 29.16 26.30
N LEU A 426 4.29 28.62 26.03
CA LEU A 426 3.02 29.20 26.41
C LEU A 426 2.84 29.27 27.94
N LYS A 427 3.33 28.25 28.67
CA LYS A 427 3.33 28.27 30.15
C LYS A 427 4.26 29.34 30.72
N GLN A 428 5.44 29.52 30.10
CA GLN A 428 6.40 30.56 30.55
C GLN A 428 5.94 31.96 30.21
N ASN A 429 5.21 32.13 29.10
CA ASN A 429 4.67 33.41 28.64
C ASN A 429 3.21 33.26 28.18
N PRO A 430 2.24 33.25 29.07
CA PRO A 430 0.82 33.13 28.74
C PRO A 430 0.28 34.25 27.84
N SER A 431 0.95 35.40 27.82
CA SER A 431 0.59 36.55 26.97
C SER A 431 1.20 36.48 25.56
N MET A 432 1.96 35.45 25.25
CA MET A 432 2.54 35.26 23.91
C MET A 432 1.45 35.33 22.85
N ASP A 433 1.70 36.11 21.80
CA ASP A 433 0.85 36.14 20.59
C ASP A 433 0.96 34.78 19.88
N PHE A 434 -0.10 34.01 19.93
CA PHE A 434 -0.16 32.65 19.39
C PHE A 434 -1.55 32.39 18.82
N THR A 435 -1.60 32.12 17.53
CA THR A 435 -2.85 31.73 16.88
C THR A 435 -3.31 30.37 17.40
N PRO A 436 -4.55 30.23 17.89
CA PRO A 436 -5.05 28.95 18.36
C PRO A 436 -4.81 27.82 17.35
N THR A 437 -4.17 26.74 17.80
CA THR A 437 -3.78 25.63 16.95
C THR A 437 -4.18 24.30 17.59
N THR A 438 -4.78 23.43 16.78
CA THR A 438 -5.12 22.05 17.15
C THR A 438 -4.24 21.10 16.35
N TYR A 439 -3.36 20.37 17.04
CA TYR A 439 -2.54 19.32 16.47
C TYR A 439 -3.31 18.00 16.43
N ILE A 440 -3.52 17.46 15.22
CA ILE A 440 -4.32 16.27 14.99
C ILE A 440 -3.42 15.14 14.52
N PHE A 441 -3.25 14.13 15.35
CA PHE A 441 -2.54 12.89 15.03
C PHE A 441 -3.52 11.78 14.72
N GLY A 442 -3.15 10.89 13.81
CA GLY A 442 -3.87 9.66 13.53
C GLY A 442 -2.92 8.62 12.94
N ALA A 443 -2.75 7.50 13.65
CA ALA A 443 -1.74 6.52 13.26
C ALA A 443 -2.07 5.13 13.79
N LYS A 444 -1.77 4.11 12.98
CA LYS A 444 -1.72 2.71 13.43
C LYS A 444 -0.28 2.23 13.42
N ALA A 445 0.19 1.67 14.53
CA ALA A 445 1.48 1.00 14.64
C ALA A 445 1.32 -0.50 14.29
N ALA A 446 2.32 -1.10 13.66
CA ALA A 446 2.33 -2.57 13.51
C ALA A 446 2.27 -3.24 14.90
N PRO A 447 1.51 -4.34 15.07
CA PRO A 447 1.26 -4.94 16.39
C PRO A 447 2.52 -5.28 17.18
N GLY A 448 3.59 -5.75 16.50
CA GLY A 448 4.88 -6.07 17.13
C GLY A 448 5.83 -4.89 17.32
N TYR A 449 5.51 -3.70 16.80
CA TYR A 449 6.41 -2.54 16.84
C TYR A 449 6.29 -1.75 18.14
N LYS A 450 6.98 -2.21 19.19
CA LYS A 450 6.88 -1.67 20.56
C LYS A 450 7.19 -0.18 20.64
N VAL A 451 8.25 0.30 19.98
CA VAL A 451 8.63 1.72 19.98
C VAL A 451 7.52 2.58 19.38
N ALA A 452 6.96 2.18 18.26
CA ALA A 452 5.86 2.88 17.61
C ALA A 452 4.62 2.96 18.52
N LYS A 453 4.27 1.86 19.19
CA LYS A 453 3.16 1.85 20.19
C LYS A 453 3.47 2.77 21.37
N GLY A 454 4.74 2.85 21.81
CA GLY A 454 5.19 3.78 22.84
C GLY A 454 5.03 5.25 22.41
N ILE A 455 5.28 5.56 21.14
CA ILE A 455 5.07 6.93 20.61
C ILE A 455 3.57 7.29 20.62
N ILE A 456 2.68 6.36 20.25
CA ILE A 456 1.22 6.59 20.36
C ILE A 456 0.85 6.93 21.81
N ARG A 457 1.37 6.17 22.78
CA ARG A 457 1.13 6.43 24.19
C ARG A 457 1.63 7.82 24.60
N LEU A 458 2.86 8.19 24.21
CA LEU A 458 3.43 9.50 24.51
C LEU A 458 2.57 10.66 23.96
N ILE A 459 2.07 10.53 22.72
CA ILE A 459 1.17 11.52 22.13
C ILE A 459 -0.08 11.70 22.98
N ASN A 460 -0.69 10.60 23.45
CA ASN A 460 -1.89 10.65 24.27
C ASN A 460 -1.62 11.22 25.68
N ASP A 461 -0.47 10.89 26.30
CA ASP A 461 -0.09 11.43 27.60
C ASP A 461 0.14 12.94 27.53
N ILE A 462 0.86 13.42 26.51
CA ILE A 462 1.07 14.85 26.27
C ILE A 462 -0.27 15.54 25.96
N ALA A 463 -1.14 14.91 25.15
CA ALA A 463 -2.48 15.43 24.87
C ALA A 463 -3.29 15.61 26.17
N GLN A 464 -3.24 14.65 27.09
CA GLN A 464 -3.92 14.74 28.37
C GLN A 464 -3.41 15.91 29.21
N ILE A 465 -2.09 16.13 29.27
CA ILE A 465 -1.47 17.24 30.00
C ILE A 465 -1.92 18.58 29.41
N ILE A 466 -1.75 18.77 28.09
CA ILE A 466 -2.03 20.05 27.41
C ILE A 466 -3.52 20.38 27.46
N ASN A 467 -4.36 19.41 27.11
CA ASN A 467 -5.81 19.64 27.03
C ASN A 467 -6.47 19.86 28.43
N GLY A 468 -5.83 19.37 29.48
CA GLY A 468 -6.26 19.59 30.87
C GLY A 468 -5.77 20.89 31.50
N ASP A 469 -4.84 21.60 30.86
CA ASP A 469 -4.25 22.82 31.44
C ASP A 469 -5.06 24.07 31.02
N ASN A 470 -5.69 24.70 32.03
CA ASN A 470 -6.55 25.87 31.82
C ASN A 470 -5.83 27.09 31.27
N ASP A 471 -4.50 27.20 31.45
CA ASP A 471 -3.73 28.35 30.98
C ASP A 471 -3.49 28.34 29.47
N VAL A 472 -3.55 27.14 28.83
CA VAL A 472 -3.18 26.95 27.42
C VAL A 472 -4.26 26.32 26.58
N LYS A 473 -5.30 25.70 27.14
CA LYS A 473 -6.32 24.89 26.42
C LYS A 473 -7.06 25.64 25.30
N ASP A 474 -7.16 26.97 25.39
CA ASP A 474 -7.82 27.79 24.39
C ASP A 474 -6.88 28.20 23.25
N LYS A 475 -5.56 28.03 23.43
CA LYS A 475 -4.52 28.33 22.43
C LYS A 475 -3.97 27.07 21.77
N LEU A 476 -3.75 26.01 22.55
CA LEU A 476 -3.10 24.78 22.08
C LEU A 476 -3.93 23.57 22.47
N LYS A 477 -4.19 22.71 21.49
CA LYS A 477 -4.89 21.43 21.71
C LYS A 477 -4.22 20.31 20.94
N VAL A 478 -4.24 19.11 21.50
CA VAL A 478 -3.71 17.88 20.86
C VAL A 478 -4.79 16.83 20.82
N VAL A 479 -5.00 16.25 19.64
CA VAL A 479 -5.98 15.19 19.42
C VAL A 479 -5.32 13.99 18.75
N PHE A 480 -5.56 12.80 19.29
CA PHE A 480 -5.24 11.55 18.62
C PHE A 480 -6.53 10.91 18.09
N VAL A 481 -6.67 10.84 16.78
CA VAL A 481 -7.84 10.25 16.13
C VAL A 481 -7.70 8.73 16.10
N GLU A 482 -8.57 8.05 16.85
CA GLU A 482 -8.60 6.59 16.90
C GLU A 482 -8.97 5.97 15.55
N ASN A 483 -8.42 4.80 15.32
CA ASN A 483 -8.78 3.94 14.19
C ASN A 483 -8.70 4.66 12.83
N TYR A 484 -7.65 5.46 12.62
CA TYR A 484 -7.42 6.13 11.35
C TYR A 484 -7.47 5.15 10.17
N ARG A 485 -8.36 5.41 9.23
CA ARG A 485 -8.64 4.60 8.04
C ARG A 485 -9.22 5.48 6.93
N VAL A 486 -9.45 4.92 5.73
CA VAL A 486 -9.92 5.68 4.55
C VAL A 486 -11.16 6.52 4.84
N THR A 487 -12.17 5.96 5.50
CA THR A 487 -13.42 6.70 5.82
C THR A 487 -13.20 7.87 6.79
N VAL A 488 -12.24 7.78 7.69
CA VAL A 488 -11.83 8.87 8.59
C VAL A 488 -10.99 9.89 7.83
N ALA A 489 -10.10 9.41 6.95
CA ALA A 489 -9.28 10.26 6.10
C ALA A 489 -10.12 11.17 5.19
N GLU A 490 -11.24 10.67 4.65
CA GLU A 490 -12.20 11.44 3.83
C GLU A 490 -12.80 12.65 4.59
N LYS A 491 -12.79 12.63 5.92
CA LYS A 491 -13.23 13.76 6.77
C LYS A 491 -12.07 14.68 7.17
N ILE A 492 -10.89 14.12 7.41
CA ILE A 492 -9.73 14.87 7.89
C ILE A 492 -9.11 15.71 6.77
N PHE A 493 -8.91 15.14 5.57
CA PHE A 493 -8.22 15.86 4.49
C PHE A 493 -8.90 17.17 4.09
N PRO A 494 -10.25 17.25 3.94
CA PRO A 494 -10.92 18.50 3.66
C PRO A 494 -10.82 19.56 4.76
N ALA A 495 -10.67 19.13 6.02
CA ALA A 495 -10.67 20.00 7.20
C ALA A 495 -9.27 20.53 7.58
N ALA A 496 -8.20 19.96 7.04
CA ALA A 496 -6.83 20.34 7.42
C ALA A 496 -6.42 21.69 6.85
N ASP A 497 -5.68 22.46 7.65
CA ASP A 497 -5.01 23.69 7.21
C ASP A 497 -3.53 23.41 6.90
N ILE A 498 -2.85 22.61 7.73
CA ILE A 498 -1.45 22.21 7.58
C ILE A 498 -1.36 20.70 7.50
N SER A 499 -0.56 20.22 6.56
CA SER A 499 -0.23 18.83 6.32
C SER A 499 1.23 18.56 6.68
N GLU A 500 1.44 17.79 7.75
CA GLU A 500 2.78 17.41 8.23
C GLU A 500 3.37 16.25 7.43
N GLN A 501 4.40 16.55 6.63
CA GLN A 501 5.13 15.61 5.76
C GLN A 501 6.63 15.63 6.08
N ILE A 502 6.95 15.40 7.36
CA ILE A 502 8.26 15.64 7.97
C ILE A 502 9.12 14.38 8.12
N SER A 503 8.96 13.39 7.27
CA SER A 503 9.83 12.20 7.26
C SER A 503 11.31 12.58 7.16
N THR A 504 12.19 11.72 7.68
CA THR A 504 13.64 11.89 7.47
C THR A 504 13.92 11.91 5.98
N ALA A 505 14.67 12.92 5.51
CA ALA A 505 14.98 13.12 4.10
C ALA A 505 15.62 11.86 3.47
N GLY A 506 15.15 11.50 2.28
CA GLY A 506 15.59 10.30 1.57
C GLY A 506 15.01 8.99 2.14
N LYS A 507 13.90 9.01 2.89
CA LYS A 507 13.27 7.81 3.48
C LYS A 507 11.82 7.61 3.03
N GLU A 508 11.09 8.65 2.66
CA GLU A 508 9.73 8.53 2.11
C GLU A 508 9.80 8.52 0.58
N ALA A 509 9.56 7.38 -0.03
CA ALA A 509 9.70 7.20 -1.48
C ALA A 509 8.83 8.16 -2.30
N SER A 510 7.61 8.39 -1.87
CA SER A 510 6.68 9.35 -2.49
C SER A 510 5.79 10.02 -1.45
N GLY A 511 5.03 9.22 -0.70
CA GLY A 511 3.84 9.69 -0.01
C GLY A 511 2.67 9.91 -0.99
N THR A 512 1.46 9.80 -0.47
CA THR A 512 0.22 10.16 -1.20
C THR A 512 -0.72 11.00 -0.33
N GLY A 513 -0.48 11.05 0.98
CA GLY A 513 -1.19 11.93 1.90
C GLY A 513 -0.99 13.40 1.54
N ASN A 514 0.25 13.80 1.23
CA ASN A 514 0.62 15.13 0.74
C ASN A 514 -0.27 15.57 -0.43
N MET A 515 -0.47 14.72 -1.43
CA MET A 515 -1.32 15.02 -2.60
C MET A 515 -2.80 15.22 -2.21
N LYS A 516 -3.32 14.40 -1.28
CA LYS A 516 -4.71 14.47 -0.82
C LYS A 516 -4.99 15.74 -0.02
N PHE A 517 -4.06 16.12 0.85
CA PHE A 517 -4.12 17.36 1.61
C PHE A 517 -4.06 18.59 0.68
N MET A 518 -3.09 18.62 -0.23
CA MET A 518 -2.93 19.73 -1.18
C MET A 518 -4.17 19.90 -2.06
N LEU A 519 -4.73 18.80 -2.56
CA LEU A 519 -5.96 18.82 -3.38
C LEU A 519 -7.17 19.40 -2.62
N ASN A 520 -7.14 19.40 -1.29
CA ASN A 520 -8.14 20.00 -0.40
C ASN A 520 -7.71 21.33 0.22
N GLY A 521 -6.64 21.96 -0.30
CA GLY A 521 -6.21 23.30 0.06
C GLY A 521 -5.40 23.39 1.37
N ALA A 522 -4.83 22.28 1.87
CA ALA A 522 -3.90 22.33 3.00
C ALA A 522 -2.48 22.67 2.53
N LEU A 523 -1.78 23.48 3.31
CA LEU A 523 -0.36 23.78 3.11
C LEU A 523 0.49 22.60 3.58
N THR A 524 1.54 22.28 2.83
CA THR A 524 2.47 21.22 3.22
C THR A 524 3.64 21.80 4.01
N LEU A 525 3.78 21.38 5.28
CA LEU A 525 4.99 21.54 6.06
C LEU A 525 5.77 20.24 5.98
N GLY A 526 6.90 20.24 5.28
CA GLY A 526 7.57 18.97 4.99
C GLY A 526 9.05 19.08 4.69
N THR A 527 9.71 17.93 4.69
CA THR A 527 11.06 17.78 4.17
C THR A 527 11.05 17.76 2.64
N LEU A 528 12.15 18.18 2.03
CA LEU A 528 12.37 18.04 0.59
C LEU A 528 12.66 16.55 0.28
N ASP A 529 11.58 15.76 0.20
CA ASP A 529 11.62 14.31 0.03
C ASP A 529 10.37 13.80 -0.69
N GLY A 530 10.53 12.68 -1.39
CA GLY A 530 9.44 12.03 -2.12
C GLY A 530 8.70 12.98 -3.06
N ALA A 531 7.37 12.89 -3.08
CA ALA A 531 6.53 13.75 -3.91
C ALA A 531 6.26 15.14 -3.30
N ASN A 532 6.84 15.48 -2.14
CA ASN A 532 6.72 16.84 -1.59
C ASN A 532 7.44 17.89 -2.46
N VAL A 533 8.37 17.49 -3.31
CA VAL A 533 9.17 18.36 -4.19
C VAL A 533 8.63 18.46 -5.61
N GLU A 534 7.61 17.70 -5.94
CA GLU A 534 6.91 17.72 -7.23
C GLU A 534 5.57 18.44 -7.14
#